data_00ffc96b94c62744bb9cce87987283b9
#
_entry.id   00ffc96b94c62744bb9cce87987283b9
#
_cell.length_a   1.000
_cell.length_b   1.000
_cell.length_c   1.000
_cell.angle_alpha   90.00
_cell.angle_beta   90.00
_cell.angle_gamma   90.00
#
_symmetry.space_group_name_H-M   'P 1'
#
loop_
_entity.id
_entity.type
_entity.pdbx_description
1 polymer ?
#
loop_
_entity_poly.entity_id
_entity_poly.type
_entity_poly.pdbx_seq_one_letter_code
_entity_poly.pdbx_strand_id
1 'polypeptide(L)'
;MKDSKFSTAYYFCDSNSNIKDLCGAIIRSLAIQLIHQNPSLAVYVDTKHVSKGILPSRARLDELIPELLSTIEMPRVVIDGLDECSDADQKEILAHILRLFIGQHTRCKVLFSSQESVNISRVLRKVPKISLSERMGKVEKDIKLFIRHSLSDLRALWPISSIDEIEQKMLAKAAGRLSLLQISCQANRDCQECFCGYAS
;
A
#
# COMPACT_ATOMS: atom_id res chain seq x y z
N MET A 1 22.18 13.11 -8.44
CA MET A 1 21.07 12.23 -8.01
C MET A 1 20.20 12.01 -9.25
N LYS A 2 19.96 10.76 -9.65
CA LYS A 2 18.98 10.49 -10.71
C LYS A 2 17.61 10.80 -10.12
N ASP A 3 16.93 11.82 -10.62
CA ASP A 3 15.54 12.09 -10.29
C ASP A 3 14.73 10.81 -10.59
N SER A 4 14.17 10.21 -9.56
CA SER A 4 13.34 9.05 -9.78
C SER A 4 12.08 9.53 -10.49
N LYS A 5 11.81 9.01 -11.69
CA LYS A 5 10.58 9.33 -12.45
C LYS A 5 9.28 8.96 -11.71
N PHE A 6 9.39 8.35 -10.53
CA PHE A 6 8.27 7.82 -9.78
C PHE A 6 8.09 8.59 -8.47
N SER A 7 6.89 9.05 -8.22
CA SER A 7 6.47 9.55 -6.91
C SER A 7 5.61 8.50 -6.23
N THR A 8 6.04 8.02 -5.07
CA THR A 8 5.33 6.97 -4.35
C THR A 8 4.84 7.49 -3.01
N ALA A 9 3.54 7.36 -2.76
CA ALA A 9 2.92 7.64 -1.47
C ALA A 9 2.32 6.35 -0.91
N TYR A 10 2.33 6.22 0.42
CA TYR A 10 1.84 5.00 1.08
C TYR A 10 1.11 5.32 2.38
N TYR A 11 0.25 4.39 2.77
CA TYR A 11 -0.42 4.42 4.06
C TYR A 11 -0.56 3.01 4.62
N PHE A 12 -0.22 2.84 5.90
CA PHE A 12 -0.44 1.61 6.65
C PHE A 12 -1.68 1.78 7.50
N CYS A 13 -2.70 0.97 7.25
CA CYS A 13 -3.87 0.90 8.11
C CYS A 13 -3.51 0.21 9.43
N ASP A 14 -4.16 0.63 10.51
CA ASP A 14 -3.96 0.05 11.85
C ASP A 14 -5.33 -0.04 12.54
N SER A 15 -5.65 -1.24 13.01
CA SER A 15 -6.88 -1.55 13.75
C SER A 15 -7.05 -0.77 15.06
N ASN A 16 -5.95 -0.25 15.63
CA ASN A 16 -5.96 0.56 16.84
C ASN A 16 -6.19 2.05 16.58
N SER A 17 -6.36 2.45 15.32
CA SER A 17 -6.52 3.85 14.99
C SER A 17 -7.91 4.36 15.38
N ASN A 18 -7.96 5.33 16.30
CA ASN A 18 -9.21 5.99 16.73
C ASN A 18 -9.51 7.26 15.89
N ILE A 19 -9.15 7.27 14.62
CA ILE A 19 -9.31 8.42 13.72
C ILE A 19 -10.75 8.45 13.22
N LYS A 20 -11.52 9.49 13.61
CA LYS A 20 -12.94 9.66 13.23
C LYS A 20 -13.17 9.76 11.70
N ASP A 21 -12.25 10.38 10.97
CA ASP A 21 -12.28 10.50 9.51
C ASP A 21 -11.03 9.82 8.94
N LEU A 22 -11.00 8.49 9.01
CA LEU A 22 -9.84 7.69 8.57
C LEU A 22 -9.59 7.87 7.07
N CYS A 23 -10.62 7.84 6.24
CA CYS A 23 -10.50 8.03 4.81
C CYS A 23 -9.91 9.41 4.46
N GLY A 24 -10.37 10.47 5.10
CA GLY A 24 -9.79 11.81 4.91
C GLY A 24 -8.36 11.92 5.41
N ALA A 25 -8.01 11.23 6.51
CA ALA A 25 -6.64 11.18 7.02
C ALA A 25 -5.70 10.48 6.04
N ILE A 26 -6.12 9.36 5.46
CA ILE A 26 -5.38 8.64 4.41
C ILE A 26 -5.12 9.56 3.22
N ILE A 27 -6.17 10.18 2.68
CA ILE A 27 -6.06 11.04 1.50
C ILE A 27 -5.14 12.23 1.77
N ARG A 28 -5.24 12.87 2.94
CA ARG A 28 -4.32 13.96 3.35
C ARG A 28 -2.89 13.49 3.43
N SER A 29 -2.64 12.34 4.05
CA SER A 29 -1.29 11.76 4.16
C SER A 29 -0.67 11.50 2.80
N LEU A 30 -1.43 10.90 1.87
CA LEU A 30 -0.96 10.64 0.51
C LEU A 30 -0.67 11.93 -0.25
N ALA A 31 -1.55 12.94 -0.13
CA ALA A 31 -1.34 14.25 -0.75
C ALA A 31 -0.05 14.91 -0.26
N ILE A 32 0.18 14.94 1.06
CA ILE A 32 1.37 15.52 1.67
C ILE A 32 2.64 14.82 1.14
N GLN A 33 2.66 13.49 1.08
CA GLN A 33 3.80 12.74 0.59
C GLN A 33 4.10 13.04 -0.88
N LEU A 34 3.07 13.13 -1.73
CA LEU A 34 3.22 13.47 -3.14
C LEU A 34 3.74 14.89 -3.34
N ILE A 35 3.27 15.85 -2.54
CA ILE A 35 3.73 17.25 -2.58
C ILE A 35 5.19 17.34 -2.13
N HIS A 36 5.58 16.65 -1.05
CA HIS A 36 6.96 16.67 -0.54
C HIS A 36 7.97 16.12 -1.56
N GLN A 37 7.57 15.14 -2.37
CA GLN A 37 8.41 14.58 -3.43
C GLN A 37 8.47 15.47 -4.67
N ASN A 38 7.59 16.47 -4.77
CA ASN A 38 7.47 17.37 -5.91
C ASN A 38 7.38 18.83 -5.42
N PRO A 39 8.50 19.46 -5.02
CA PRO A 39 8.48 20.79 -4.38
C PRO A 39 7.83 21.90 -5.20
N SER A 40 7.85 21.81 -6.54
CA SER A 40 7.16 22.75 -7.42
C SER A 40 5.65 22.78 -7.20
N LEU A 41 5.06 21.69 -6.71
CA LEU A 41 3.65 21.60 -6.38
C LEU A 41 3.30 22.27 -5.04
N ALA A 42 4.26 22.40 -4.13
CA ALA A 42 4.01 23.00 -2.82
C ALA A 42 3.53 24.44 -2.94
N VAL A 43 4.18 25.25 -3.79
CA VAL A 43 3.79 26.65 -4.04
C VAL A 43 2.40 26.72 -4.67
N TYR A 44 2.11 25.85 -5.63
CA TYR A 44 0.80 25.78 -6.28
C TYR A 44 -0.32 25.44 -5.28
N VAL A 45 -0.09 24.44 -4.44
CA VAL A 45 -1.06 24.00 -3.42
C VAL A 45 -1.29 25.08 -2.37
N ASP A 46 -0.22 25.73 -1.89
CA ASP A 46 -0.31 26.81 -0.91
C ASP A 46 -1.18 27.96 -1.43
N THR A 47 -0.91 28.40 -2.64
CA THR A 47 -1.64 29.53 -3.24
C THR A 47 -3.10 29.23 -3.55
N LYS A 48 -3.42 28.01 -3.99
CA LYS A 48 -4.76 27.67 -4.51
C LYS A 48 -5.67 26.97 -3.49
N HIS A 49 -5.10 26.15 -2.62
CA HIS A 49 -5.87 25.23 -1.79
C HIS A 49 -5.68 25.41 -0.29
N VAL A 50 -4.56 25.97 0.17
CA VAL A 50 -4.29 26.18 1.59
C VAL A 50 -4.71 27.59 1.98
N SER A 51 -5.81 27.70 2.70
CA SER A 51 -6.26 28.97 3.26
C SER A 51 -5.80 29.09 4.71
N LYS A 52 -4.78 29.91 4.97
CA LYS A 52 -4.40 30.44 6.28
C LYS A 52 -4.34 29.42 7.43
N GLY A 53 -3.68 28.27 7.22
CA GLY A 53 -3.43 27.30 8.30
C GLY A 53 -4.59 26.36 8.64
N ILE A 54 -5.66 26.36 7.85
CA ILE A 54 -6.78 25.43 8.02
C ILE A 54 -6.49 24.18 7.19
N LEU A 55 -6.59 22.99 7.82
CA LEU A 55 -6.48 21.72 7.11
C LEU A 55 -7.53 21.64 5.98
N PRO A 56 -7.16 21.19 4.77
CA PRO A 56 -8.10 21.07 3.67
C PRO A 56 -9.29 20.20 4.04
N SER A 57 -10.49 20.70 3.78
CA SER A 57 -11.71 19.89 3.90
C SER A 57 -11.68 18.73 2.88
N ARG A 58 -12.53 17.74 3.07
CA ARG A 58 -12.63 16.60 2.16
C ARG A 58 -12.98 17.03 0.73
N ALA A 59 -13.88 17.98 0.58
CA ALA A 59 -14.23 18.56 -0.73
C ALA A 59 -13.01 19.19 -1.43
N ARG A 60 -12.17 19.89 -0.67
CA ARG A 60 -10.92 20.46 -1.20
C ARG A 60 -9.90 19.38 -1.60
N LEU A 61 -9.83 18.27 -0.87
CA LEU A 61 -8.98 17.15 -1.25
C LEU A 61 -9.48 16.44 -2.52
N ASP A 62 -10.79 16.36 -2.69
CA ASP A 62 -11.43 15.79 -3.88
C ASP A 62 -11.09 16.59 -5.15
N GLU A 63 -10.93 17.91 -5.03
CA GLU A 63 -10.47 18.78 -6.12
C GLU A 63 -8.95 18.70 -6.31
N LEU A 64 -8.18 18.70 -5.22
CA LEU A 64 -6.73 18.77 -5.24
C LEU A 64 -6.07 17.50 -5.79
N ILE A 65 -6.53 16.31 -5.38
CA ILE A 65 -5.86 15.06 -5.72
C ILE A 65 -5.78 14.82 -7.24
N PRO A 66 -6.86 14.96 -8.03
CA PRO A 66 -6.77 14.82 -9.49
C PRO A 66 -5.80 15.83 -10.14
N GLU A 67 -5.76 17.05 -9.64
CA GLU A 67 -4.83 18.08 -10.13
C GLU A 67 -3.37 17.70 -9.83
N LEU A 68 -3.05 17.24 -8.61
CA LEU A 68 -1.71 16.76 -8.26
C LEU A 68 -1.30 15.60 -9.15
N LEU A 69 -2.17 14.62 -9.29
CA LEU A 69 -1.87 13.41 -10.07
C LEU A 69 -1.68 13.69 -11.57
N SER A 70 -2.32 14.72 -12.11
CA SER A 70 -2.14 15.12 -13.50
C SER A 70 -0.77 15.72 -13.79
N THR A 71 -0.12 16.31 -12.77
CA THR A 71 1.20 16.95 -12.90
C THR A 71 2.36 16.03 -12.59
N ILE A 72 2.11 14.90 -11.93
CA ILE A 72 3.12 13.90 -11.59
C ILE A 72 3.20 12.87 -12.71
N GLU A 73 4.40 12.60 -13.23
CA GLU A 73 4.59 11.74 -14.39
C GLU A 73 4.13 10.30 -14.16
N MET A 74 4.51 9.70 -13.02
CA MET A 74 4.17 8.31 -12.68
C MET A 74 3.87 8.17 -11.18
N PRO A 75 2.71 8.64 -10.72
CA PRO A 75 2.33 8.52 -9.32
C PRO A 75 2.00 7.06 -8.97
N ARG A 76 2.43 6.64 -7.79
CA ARG A 76 2.14 5.33 -7.22
C ARG A 76 1.61 5.49 -5.81
N VAL A 77 0.62 4.71 -5.47
CA VAL A 77 0.01 4.70 -4.13
C VAL A 77 -0.03 3.28 -3.60
N VAL A 78 0.34 3.10 -2.34
CA VAL A 78 0.26 1.83 -1.64
C VAL A 78 -0.60 2.00 -0.40
N ILE A 79 -1.65 1.19 -0.28
CA ILE A 79 -2.49 1.09 0.93
C ILE A 79 -2.29 -0.32 1.47
N ASP A 80 -1.67 -0.42 2.62
CA ASP A 80 -1.36 -1.69 3.28
C ASP A 80 -2.27 -1.92 4.48
N GLY A 81 -2.63 -3.17 4.75
CA GLY A 81 -3.44 -3.56 5.90
C GLY A 81 -4.91 -3.09 5.82
N LEU A 82 -5.50 -3.01 4.62
CA LEU A 82 -6.88 -2.53 4.46
C LEU A 82 -7.90 -3.38 5.25
N ASP A 83 -7.61 -4.64 5.50
CA ASP A 83 -8.42 -5.55 6.34
C ASP A 83 -8.42 -5.17 7.83
N GLU A 84 -7.47 -4.37 8.28
CA GLU A 84 -7.43 -3.85 9.64
C GLU A 84 -8.45 -2.73 9.91
N CYS A 85 -9.02 -2.17 8.85
CA CYS A 85 -10.07 -1.17 8.94
C CYS A 85 -11.46 -1.81 9.16
N SER A 86 -12.39 -1.06 9.73
CA SER A 86 -13.79 -1.50 9.80
C SER A 86 -14.40 -1.71 8.40
N ASP A 87 -15.43 -2.55 8.29
CA ASP A 87 -16.13 -2.81 7.02
C ASP A 87 -16.68 -1.54 6.35
N ALA A 88 -17.07 -0.55 7.15
CA ALA A 88 -17.56 0.73 6.68
C ALA A 88 -16.40 1.56 6.09
N ASP A 89 -15.29 1.64 6.82
CA ASP A 89 -14.09 2.35 6.39
C ASP A 89 -13.48 1.70 5.15
N GLN A 90 -13.39 0.37 5.08
CA GLN A 90 -12.91 -0.35 3.89
C GLN A 90 -13.67 0.08 2.63
N LYS A 91 -15.01 0.09 2.69
CA LYS A 91 -15.86 0.51 1.56
C LYS A 91 -15.62 1.96 1.19
N GLU A 92 -15.55 2.83 2.18
CA GLU A 92 -15.36 4.26 1.97
C GLU A 92 -13.98 4.57 1.39
N ILE A 93 -12.91 3.99 1.95
CA ILE A 93 -11.54 4.14 1.47
C ILE A 93 -11.42 3.64 0.03
N LEU A 94 -11.89 2.43 -0.25
CA LEU A 94 -11.87 1.87 -1.60
C LEU A 94 -12.60 2.77 -2.60
N ALA A 95 -13.82 3.21 -2.29
CA ALA A 95 -14.61 4.05 -3.18
C ALA A 95 -13.88 5.38 -3.49
N HIS A 96 -13.30 6.03 -2.47
CA HIS A 96 -12.60 7.29 -2.64
C HIS A 96 -11.27 7.14 -3.37
N ILE A 97 -10.45 6.16 -2.99
CA ILE A 97 -9.15 5.93 -3.65
C ILE A 97 -9.37 5.55 -5.13
N LEU A 98 -10.31 4.67 -5.43
CA LEU A 98 -10.61 4.30 -6.82
C LEU A 98 -11.09 5.51 -7.63
N ARG A 99 -11.94 6.35 -7.05
CA ARG A 99 -12.46 7.55 -7.71
C ARG A 99 -11.38 8.61 -7.95
N LEU A 100 -10.56 8.90 -6.93
CA LEU A 100 -9.60 10.02 -6.97
C LEU A 100 -8.29 9.67 -7.67
N PHE A 101 -7.79 8.45 -7.47
CA PHE A 101 -6.45 8.07 -7.93
C PHE A 101 -6.47 7.26 -9.23
N ILE A 102 -7.60 6.66 -9.60
CA ILE A 102 -7.71 5.77 -10.77
C ILE A 102 -8.67 6.32 -11.83
N GLY A 103 -9.19 7.53 -11.63
CA GLY A 103 -10.06 8.18 -12.60
C GLY A 103 -9.45 8.32 -14.00
N GLN A 104 -10.29 8.63 -15.00
CA GLN A 104 -9.94 8.58 -16.44
C GLN A 104 -8.72 9.42 -16.86
N HIS A 105 -8.29 10.36 -16.04
CA HIS A 105 -7.21 11.31 -16.37
C HIS A 105 -5.91 11.07 -15.58
N THR A 106 -5.82 10.01 -14.79
CA THR A 106 -4.63 9.77 -13.96
C THR A 106 -3.82 8.60 -14.47
N ARG A 107 -2.49 8.74 -14.49
CA ARG A 107 -1.54 7.63 -14.71
C ARG A 107 -1.17 6.93 -13.40
N CYS A 108 -1.93 7.16 -12.34
CA CYS A 108 -1.65 6.64 -11.02
C CYS A 108 -1.83 5.12 -10.99
N LYS A 109 -0.88 4.44 -10.37
CA LYS A 109 -1.01 3.02 -10.03
C LYS A 109 -1.27 2.89 -8.55
N VAL A 110 -2.29 2.13 -8.18
CA VAL A 110 -2.64 1.87 -6.78
C VAL A 110 -2.48 0.39 -6.47
N LEU A 111 -1.80 0.11 -5.37
CA LEU A 111 -1.64 -1.22 -4.82
C LEU A 111 -2.37 -1.28 -3.47
N PHE A 112 -3.22 -2.26 -3.32
CA PHE A 112 -3.85 -2.59 -2.04
C PHE A 112 -3.27 -3.91 -1.53
N SER A 113 -2.87 -3.93 -0.27
CA SER A 113 -2.50 -5.14 0.46
C SER A 113 -3.52 -5.39 1.56
N SER A 114 -4.03 -6.61 1.64
CA SER A 114 -5.01 -7.00 2.67
C SER A 114 -5.09 -8.51 2.80
N GLN A 115 -5.62 -8.97 3.92
CA GLN A 115 -6.18 -10.31 4.00
C GLN A 115 -7.44 -10.40 3.14
N GLU A 116 -7.83 -11.63 2.79
CA GLU A 116 -9.03 -11.84 1.97
C GLU A 116 -10.29 -11.46 2.76
N SER A 117 -11.00 -10.47 2.26
CA SER A 117 -12.28 -9.97 2.79
C SER A 117 -13.34 -9.98 1.70
N VAL A 118 -14.56 -10.35 2.06
CA VAL A 118 -15.70 -10.37 1.12
C VAL A 118 -15.96 -8.97 0.53
N ASN A 119 -15.83 -7.93 1.36
CA ASN A 119 -16.06 -6.54 0.94
C ASN A 119 -14.99 -6.08 -0.05
N ILE A 120 -13.71 -6.33 0.26
CA ILE A 120 -12.56 -5.97 -0.58
C ILE A 120 -12.64 -6.74 -1.90
N SER A 121 -12.84 -8.06 -1.84
CA SER A 121 -12.92 -8.93 -3.02
C SER A 121 -14.07 -8.56 -3.95
N ARG A 122 -15.21 -8.10 -3.40
CA ARG A 122 -16.35 -7.62 -4.20
C ARG A 122 -16.02 -6.35 -4.97
N VAL A 123 -15.41 -5.38 -4.32
CA VAL A 123 -15.05 -4.09 -4.93
C VAL A 123 -13.94 -4.27 -5.96
N LEU A 124 -12.90 -5.06 -5.62
CA LEU A 124 -11.72 -5.27 -6.44
C LEU A 124 -11.83 -6.49 -7.38
N ARG A 125 -13.01 -7.05 -7.59
CA ARG A 125 -13.21 -8.30 -8.37
C ARG A 125 -12.67 -8.26 -9.82
N LYS A 126 -12.57 -7.07 -10.41
CA LYS A 126 -12.08 -6.87 -11.79
C LYS A 126 -10.62 -6.37 -11.82
N VAL A 127 -10.01 -6.23 -10.67
CA VAL A 127 -8.64 -5.76 -10.52
C VAL A 127 -7.71 -6.98 -10.50
N PRO A 128 -6.57 -6.93 -11.21
CA PRO A 128 -5.56 -7.98 -11.11
C PRO A 128 -5.15 -8.18 -9.65
N LYS A 129 -5.12 -9.42 -9.20
CA LYS A 129 -4.72 -9.78 -7.83
C LYS A 129 -3.58 -10.78 -7.83
N ILE A 130 -2.74 -10.68 -6.83
CA ILE A 130 -1.69 -11.65 -6.53
C ILE A 130 -2.06 -12.27 -5.20
N SER A 131 -2.34 -13.57 -5.18
CA SER A 131 -2.54 -14.33 -3.96
C SER A 131 -1.20 -14.89 -3.51
N LEU A 132 -0.77 -14.54 -2.31
CA LEU A 132 0.43 -15.12 -1.72
C LEU A 132 0.21 -16.59 -1.32
N SER A 133 -1.03 -16.99 -1.04
CA SER A 133 -1.39 -18.39 -0.78
C SER A 133 -1.15 -19.30 -1.98
N GLU A 134 -1.38 -18.81 -3.20
CA GLU A 134 -1.09 -19.57 -4.43
C GLU A 134 0.41 -19.71 -4.72
N ARG A 135 1.25 -18.91 -4.06
CA ARG A 135 2.71 -18.88 -4.22
C ARG A 135 3.46 -19.35 -2.96
N MET A 136 2.76 -20.03 -2.05
CA MET A 136 3.27 -20.44 -0.73
C MET A 136 4.68 -21.04 -0.79
N GLY A 137 4.96 -21.94 -1.72
CA GLY A 137 6.27 -22.61 -1.77
C GLY A 137 7.45 -21.68 -2.10
N LYS A 138 7.23 -20.54 -2.80
CA LYS A 138 8.29 -19.53 -3.02
C LYS A 138 8.43 -18.62 -1.79
N VAL A 139 7.31 -18.12 -1.29
CA VAL A 139 7.26 -17.24 -0.12
C VAL A 139 7.80 -17.94 1.13
N GLU A 140 7.48 -19.20 1.32
CA GLU A 140 8.02 -20.03 2.43
C GLU A 140 9.55 -20.13 2.40
N LYS A 141 10.14 -20.28 1.21
CA LYS A 141 11.60 -20.30 1.06
C LYS A 141 12.22 -18.96 1.45
N ASP A 142 11.63 -17.86 1.01
CA ASP A 142 12.12 -16.51 1.32
C ASP A 142 12.02 -16.21 2.81
N ILE A 143 10.92 -16.61 3.46
CA ILE A 143 10.75 -16.48 4.90
C ILE A 143 11.76 -17.34 5.65
N LYS A 144 11.98 -18.57 5.20
CA LYS A 144 12.96 -19.45 5.81
C LYS A 144 14.36 -18.85 5.73
N LEU A 145 14.73 -18.27 4.60
CA LEU A 145 15.99 -17.55 4.45
C LEU A 145 16.08 -16.34 5.39
N PHE A 146 15.03 -15.53 5.47
CA PHE A 146 14.98 -14.37 6.36
C PHE A 146 15.11 -14.79 7.83
N ILE A 147 14.35 -15.77 8.29
CA ILE A 147 14.40 -16.27 9.67
C ILE A 147 15.81 -16.81 9.98
N ARG A 148 16.40 -17.61 9.09
CA ARG A 148 17.75 -18.12 9.27
C ARG A 148 18.79 -17.02 9.36
N HIS A 149 18.68 -16.01 8.51
CA HIS A 149 19.57 -14.85 8.56
C HIS A 149 19.40 -14.08 9.86
N SER A 150 18.17 -13.81 10.30
CA SER A 150 17.86 -13.13 11.55
C SER A 150 18.33 -13.91 12.80
N LEU A 151 18.38 -15.24 12.71
CA LEU A 151 18.85 -16.08 13.80
C LEU A 151 20.37 -16.39 13.73
N SER A 152 21.07 -15.91 12.69
CA SER A 152 22.50 -16.20 12.49
C SER A 152 23.38 -15.79 13.67
N ASP A 153 23.13 -14.61 14.23
CA ASP A 153 23.91 -14.08 15.34
C ASP A 153 23.65 -14.85 16.65
N LEU A 154 22.44 -15.37 16.81
CA LEU A 154 22.05 -16.16 17.97
C LEU A 154 22.66 -17.58 17.92
N ARG A 155 23.00 -18.09 16.75
CA ARG A 155 23.63 -19.41 16.57
C ARG A 155 25.01 -19.49 17.21
N ALA A 156 25.71 -18.38 17.39
CA ALA A 156 26.99 -18.30 18.08
C ALA A 156 26.85 -18.33 19.60
N LEU A 157 25.67 -18.02 20.14
CA LEU A 157 25.44 -17.83 21.56
C LEU A 157 24.60 -18.95 22.20
N TRP A 158 23.83 -19.71 21.39
CA TRP A 158 22.85 -20.67 21.88
C TRP A 158 23.04 -22.07 21.25
N PRO A 159 22.64 -23.14 21.95
CA PRO A 159 22.68 -24.50 21.40
C PRO A 159 21.87 -24.60 20.10
N ILE A 160 22.41 -25.28 19.10
CA ILE A 160 21.81 -25.44 17.77
C ILE A 160 20.39 -26.02 17.85
N SER A 161 20.16 -27.00 18.72
CA SER A 161 18.85 -27.62 18.91
C SER A 161 17.76 -26.62 19.34
N SER A 162 18.10 -25.65 20.18
CA SER A 162 17.18 -24.62 20.65
C SER A 162 16.82 -23.62 19.53
N ILE A 163 17.78 -23.32 18.66
CA ILE A 163 17.57 -22.42 17.53
C ILE A 163 16.72 -23.08 16.44
N ASP A 164 16.94 -24.36 16.18
CA ASP A 164 16.14 -25.11 15.21
C ASP A 164 14.67 -25.23 15.67
N GLU A 165 14.42 -25.37 16.96
CA GLU A 165 13.06 -25.36 17.52
C GLU A 165 12.41 -23.97 17.35
N ILE A 166 13.15 -22.88 17.60
CA ILE A 166 12.68 -21.51 17.38
C ILE A 166 12.39 -21.28 15.89
N GLU A 167 13.31 -21.69 15.00
CA GLU A 167 13.13 -21.60 13.54
C GLU A 167 11.82 -22.28 13.11
N GLN A 168 11.58 -23.51 13.56
CA GLN A 168 10.36 -24.25 13.23
C GLN A 168 9.09 -23.56 13.75
N LYS A 169 9.10 -23.07 14.99
CA LYS A 169 7.95 -22.36 15.56
C LYS A 169 7.65 -21.06 14.81
N MET A 170 8.69 -20.31 14.43
CA MET A 170 8.55 -19.08 13.64
C MET A 170 7.99 -19.35 12.25
N LEU A 171 8.49 -20.40 11.57
CA LEU A 171 8.00 -20.83 10.25
C LEU A 171 6.53 -21.25 10.29
N ALA A 172 6.14 -22.05 11.27
CA ALA A 172 4.75 -22.48 11.43
C ALA A 172 3.80 -21.30 11.65
N LYS A 173 4.24 -20.32 12.46
CA LYS A 173 3.45 -19.12 12.74
C LYS A 173 3.37 -18.16 11.53
N ALA A 174 4.44 -18.06 10.76
CA ALA A 174 4.49 -17.26 9.53
C ALA A 174 3.63 -17.88 8.42
N ALA A 175 3.66 -19.18 8.22
CA ALA A 175 2.85 -19.89 7.22
C ALA A 175 1.35 -19.65 7.43
N GLY A 176 0.87 -19.66 8.68
CA GLY A 176 -0.54 -19.40 9.01
C GLY A 176 -0.98 -17.94 8.69
N ARG A 177 -0.09 -16.98 8.76
CA ARG A 177 -0.41 -15.57 8.45
C ARG A 177 -0.33 -15.25 6.96
N LEU A 178 0.60 -15.85 6.25
CA LEU A 178 0.82 -15.59 4.83
C LEU A 178 -0.24 -16.22 3.92
N SER A 179 -0.87 -17.30 4.35
CA SER A 179 -1.98 -17.90 3.61
C SER A 179 -3.18 -16.96 3.44
N LEU A 180 -3.21 -15.88 4.21
CA LEU A 180 -4.30 -14.90 4.23
C LEU A 180 -3.99 -13.61 3.45
N LEU A 181 -2.74 -13.38 3.04
CA LEU A 181 -2.33 -12.11 2.43
C LEU A 181 -2.64 -12.08 0.93
N GLN A 182 -3.38 -11.06 0.50
CA GLN A 182 -3.74 -10.81 -0.88
C GLN A 182 -3.26 -9.43 -1.31
N ILE A 183 -2.63 -9.35 -2.47
CA ILE A 183 -2.18 -8.08 -3.06
C ILE A 183 -3.02 -7.81 -4.31
N SER A 184 -3.70 -6.68 -4.35
CA SER A 184 -4.47 -6.23 -5.51
C SER A 184 -3.82 -4.98 -6.09
N CYS A 185 -3.53 -5.01 -7.40
CA CYS A 185 -2.91 -3.88 -8.09
C CYS A 185 -3.84 -3.41 -9.21
N GLN A 186 -4.16 -2.12 -9.22
CA GLN A 186 -4.87 -1.51 -10.32
C GLN A 186 -3.96 -0.54 -11.07
N ALA A 187 -3.88 -0.71 -12.40
CA ALA A 187 -3.20 0.19 -13.31
C ALA A 187 -4.21 0.58 -14.41
N ASN A 188 -4.10 1.81 -14.91
CA ASN A 188 -4.87 2.20 -16.09
C ASN A 188 -4.53 1.28 -17.26
N ARG A 189 -5.48 0.96 -18.15
CA ARG A 189 -5.41 -0.12 -19.16
C ARG A 189 -4.22 -0.07 -20.12
N ASP A 190 -3.53 1.06 -20.21
CA ASP A 190 -2.42 1.26 -21.15
C ASP A 190 -1.05 0.75 -20.66
N CYS A 191 -0.97 0.06 -19.51
CA CYS A 191 0.28 -0.38 -18.89
C CYS A 191 0.31 -1.86 -18.51
N GLN A 192 -0.16 -2.74 -19.38
CA GLN A 192 -0.10 -4.19 -19.15
C GLN A 192 1.33 -4.77 -19.18
N GLU A 193 2.32 -4.01 -19.71
CA GLU A 193 3.68 -4.53 -19.94
C GLU A 193 4.66 -4.38 -18.77
N CYS A 194 4.37 -3.54 -17.77
CA CYS A 194 5.39 -3.21 -16.75
C CYS A 194 5.48 -4.16 -15.55
N PHE A 195 4.56 -5.10 -15.37
CA PHE A 195 4.58 -6.00 -14.20
C PHE A 195 5.03 -7.44 -14.49
N CYS A 196 5.17 -7.83 -15.76
CA CYS A 196 5.65 -9.17 -16.12
C CYS A 196 7.16 -9.37 -15.98
N GLY A 197 7.96 -8.33 -15.77
CA GLY A 197 9.41 -8.38 -15.72
C GLY A 197 10.06 -8.88 -14.43
N TYR A 198 9.31 -9.09 -13.36
CA TYR A 198 9.84 -9.55 -12.06
C TYR A 198 9.39 -10.96 -11.65
N ALA A 199 8.85 -11.73 -12.55
CA ALA A 199 8.30 -13.07 -12.28
C ALA A 199 9.02 -14.20 -13.05
N SER A 200 10.27 -13.99 -13.47
CA SER A 200 11.16 -15.05 -14.04
C SER A 200 12.28 -15.40 -13.08
#